data_ae5782ec610a58594494f55894a81047
#
_entry.id   ae5782ec610a58594494f55894a81047
#
_cell.length_a   1.000
_cell.length_b   1.000
_cell.length_c   1.000
_cell.angle_alpha   90.00
_cell.angle_beta   90.00
_cell.angle_gamma   90.00
#
_symmetry.space_group_name_H-M   'P 1'
#
loop_
_entity.id
_entity.type
_entity.pdbx_description
1 polymer ?
#
loop_
_entity_poly.entity_id
_entity_poly.type
_entity_poly.pdbx_seq_one_letter_code
_entity_poly.pdbx_strand_id
1 'polypeptide(L)'
;MDFSFEGTGGYRVPTGIGGLDIQLGGGVPTGATILVLAEPGANADLFARQFVQGGLLNNEEVYYFSSEHPVQEIISEMNGMKIDVLTHMDNSSLEFIDAYSPRFYNVLPKEFTNTISAKDFLKKGTDSMNMLKGTVVQKRTSKYRGVIDSISYFLRSYPLNNVVEAIEIMSSVGKATGAIQLILMTSGMHDHITENNLKHICDGVIELRLKEHGSEIERTILIRKMRGMLVPNRTIPYVVTAKGIELETTTRVL
;
A
#
# COMPACT_ATOMS: atom_id res chain seq x y z
N MET A 1 -37.07 23.29 -2.54
CA MET A 1 -35.78 22.72 -2.96
C MET A 1 -35.62 21.42 -2.19
N ASP A 2 -36.00 20.33 -2.81
CA ASP A 2 -35.85 18.99 -2.24
C ASP A 2 -34.39 18.58 -2.34
N PHE A 3 -33.70 18.55 -1.21
CA PHE A 3 -32.42 17.87 -1.09
C PHE A 3 -32.70 16.38 -0.83
N SER A 4 -33.03 15.64 -1.87
CA SER A 4 -32.93 14.18 -1.81
C SER A 4 -31.45 13.83 -1.71
N PHE A 5 -30.98 13.48 -0.52
CA PHE A 5 -29.77 12.70 -0.33
C PHE A 5 -30.04 11.30 -0.91
N GLU A 6 -29.95 11.17 -2.22
CA GLU A 6 -29.69 9.87 -2.80
C GLU A 6 -28.35 9.41 -2.23
N GLY A 7 -28.38 8.26 -1.53
CA GLY A 7 -27.21 7.73 -0.85
C GLY A 7 -26.03 7.69 -1.81
N THR A 8 -24.98 8.40 -1.47
CA THR A 8 -23.68 8.37 -2.15
C THR A 8 -23.06 6.99 -1.97
N GLY A 9 -23.62 6.00 -2.64
CA GLY A 9 -22.94 4.73 -2.90
C GLY A 9 -21.80 5.00 -3.87
N GLY A 10 -20.75 5.66 -3.37
CA GLY A 10 -19.55 5.91 -4.15
C GLY A 10 -19.05 4.61 -4.74
N TYR A 11 -18.60 4.66 -5.99
CA TYR A 11 -18.09 3.51 -6.71
C TYR A 11 -16.97 2.85 -5.87
N ARG A 12 -17.12 1.56 -5.58
CA ARG A 12 -16.17 0.80 -4.76
C ARG A 12 -15.25 0.01 -5.63
N VAL A 13 -14.02 -0.14 -5.18
CA VAL A 13 -12.98 -0.89 -5.89
C VAL A 13 -12.47 -1.98 -4.96
N PRO A 14 -12.52 -3.26 -5.37
CA PRO A 14 -12.02 -4.36 -4.57
C PRO A 14 -10.55 -4.20 -4.23
N THR A 15 -10.18 -4.51 -2.99
CA THR A 15 -8.77 -4.50 -2.55
C THR A 15 -7.99 -5.69 -3.12
N GLY A 16 -8.68 -6.76 -3.48
CA GLY A 16 -8.09 -8.06 -3.82
C GLY A 16 -7.97 -8.99 -2.61
N ILE A 17 -8.34 -8.52 -1.42
CA ILE A 17 -8.38 -9.32 -0.20
C ILE A 17 -9.84 -9.65 0.07
N GLY A 18 -10.31 -10.80 -0.45
CA GLY A 18 -11.73 -11.12 -0.57
C GLY A 18 -12.54 -10.98 0.72
N GLY A 19 -12.03 -11.50 1.83
CA GLY A 19 -12.69 -11.36 3.13
C GLY A 19 -12.77 -9.91 3.61
N LEU A 20 -11.76 -9.08 3.31
CA LEU A 20 -11.76 -7.64 3.62
C LEU A 20 -12.77 -6.90 2.75
N ASP A 21 -12.83 -7.21 1.46
CA ASP A 21 -13.79 -6.61 0.54
C ASP A 21 -15.24 -6.88 0.97
N ILE A 22 -15.54 -8.08 1.48
CA ILE A 22 -16.85 -8.43 2.05
C ILE A 22 -17.15 -7.52 3.26
N GLN A 23 -16.20 -7.35 4.18
CA GLN A 23 -16.36 -6.49 5.37
C GLN A 23 -16.55 -5.00 5.00
N LEU A 24 -15.98 -4.59 3.87
CA LEU A 24 -16.13 -3.24 3.32
C LEU A 24 -17.31 -3.10 2.34
N GLY A 25 -18.13 -4.15 2.19
CA GLY A 25 -19.29 -4.14 1.29
C GLY A 25 -18.93 -3.94 -0.18
N GLY A 26 -17.85 -4.58 -0.63
CA GLY A 26 -17.40 -4.61 -2.03
C GLY A 26 -16.06 -3.90 -2.30
N GLY A 27 -15.37 -3.45 -1.27
CA GLY A 27 -14.06 -2.80 -1.41
C GLY A 27 -14.00 -1.37 -0.87
N VAL A 28 -12.97 -0.64 -1.28
CA VAL A 28 -12.68 0.72 -0.81
C VAL A 28 -13.24 1.79 -1.75
N PRO A 29 -13.47 3.03 -1.28
CA PRO A 29 -13.95 4.11 -2.14
C PRO A 29 -12.95 4.44 -3.24
N THR A 30 -13.45 4.71 -4.44
CA THR A 30 -12.67 5.26 -5.55
C THR A 30 -11.95 6.54 -5.13
N GLY A 31 -10.71 6.69 -5.50
CA GLY A 31 -9.90 7.88 -5.19
C GLY A 31 -9.35 7.93 -3.76
N ALA A 32 -9.50 6.85 -2.99
CA ALA A 32 -9.07 6.82 -1.59
C ALA A 32 -7.55 6.66 -1.44
N THR A 33 -6.98 7.42 -0.52
CA THR A 33 -5.64 7.21 0.01
C THR A 33 -5.76 6.48 1.35
N ILE A 34 -5.18 5.27 1.43
CA ILE A 34 -5.35 4.33 2.53
C ILE A 34 -4.00 4.11 3.23
N LEU A 35 -3.95 4.42 4.51
CA LEU A 35 -2.83 4.08 5.37
C LEU A 35 -3.02 2.67 5.95
N VAL A 36 -2.06 1.80 5.71
CA VAL A 36 -1.92 0.50 6.40
C VAL A 36 -0.85 0.65 7.47
N LEU A 37 -1.27 0.73 8.71
CA LEU A 37 -0.41 0.81 9.88
C LEU A 37 -0.24 -0.59 10.45
N ALA A 38 0.97 -1.14 10.35
CA ALA A 38 1.21 -2.54 10.69
C ALA A 38 2.28 -2.70 11.75
N GLU A 39 2.03 -3.55 12.73
CA GLU A 39 3.05 -4.01 13.67
C GLU A 39 4.08 -4.89 12.93
N PRO A 40 5.37 -4.84 13.31
CA PRO A 40 6.38 -5.72 12.73
C PRO A 40 5.96 -7.20 12.83
N GLY A 41 5.99 -7.93 11.71
CA GLY A 41 5.53 -9.32 11.64
C GLY A 41 4.03 -9.50 11.31
N ALA A 42 3.27 -8.42 11.17
CA ALA A 42 1.86 -8.46 10.76
C ALA A 42 1.66 -8.59 9.23
N ASN A 43 2.71 -8.81 8.47
CA ASN A 43 2.70 -9.09 7.03
C ASN A 43 2.04 -7.99 6.16
N ALA A 44 2.40 -6.71 6.41
CA ALA A 44 1.93 -5.59 5.59
C ALA A 44 2.39 -5.69 4.13
N ASP A 45 3.57 -6.23 3.91
CA ASP A 45 4.17 -6.53 2.62
C ASP A 45 3.29 -7.51 1.81
N LEU A 46 2.82 -8.57 2.44
CA LEU A 46 1.90 -9.54 1.83
C LEU A 46 0.54 -8.91 1.51
N PHE A 47 0.03 -8.05 2.42
CA PHE A 47 -1.19 -7.27 2.18
C PHE A 47 -1.04 -6.40 0.92
N ALA A 48 0.09 -5.70 0.78
CA ALA A 48 0.37 -4.86 -0.37
C ALA A 48 0.46 -5.66 -1.68
N ARG A 49 1.12 -6.82 -1.65
CA ARG A 49 1.22 -7.70 -2.83
C ARG A 49 -0.14 -8.24 -3.29
N GLN A 50 -1.01 -8.62 -2.35
CA GLN A 50 -2.39 -8.99 -2.71
C GLN A 50 -3.18 -7.82 -3.29
N PHE A 51 -2.98 -6.61 -2.75
CA PHE A 51 -3.58 -5.41 -3.31
C PHE A 51 -3.11 -5.14 -4.74
N VAL A 52 -1.83 -5.35 -5.04
CA VAL A 52 -1.29 -5.32 -6.42
C VAL A 52 -1.99 -6.35 -7.28
N GLN A 53 -2.01 -7.62 -6.84
CA GLN A 53 -2.65 -8.72 -7.56
C GLN A 53 -4.12 -8.40 -7.88
N GLY A 54 -4.86 -7.86 -6.91
CA GLY A 54 -6.25 -7.44 -7.11
C GLY A 54 -6.41 -6.39 -8.22
N GLY A 55 -5.45 -5.46 -8.35
CA GLY A 55 -5.43 -4.48 -9.43
C GLY A 55 -5.18 -5.10 -10.80
N LEU A 56 -4.16 -5.93 -10.88
CA LEU A 56 -3.80 -6.60 -12.13
C LEU A 56 -4.93 -7.50 -12.65
N LEU A 57 -5.61 -8.23 -11.74
CA LEU A 57 -6.78 -9.05 -12.08
C LEU A 57 -7.98 -8.23 -12.55
N ASN A 58 -8.08 -6.98 -12.15
CA ASN A 58 -9.12 -6.04 -12.59
C ASN A 58 -8.69 -5.19 -13.81
N ASN A 59 -7.57 -5.54 -14.46
CA ASN A 59 -7.00 -4.81 -15.60
C ASN A 59 -6.71 -3.33 -15.28
N GLU A 60 -6.25 -3.06 -14.06
CA GLU A 60 -5.79 -1.75 -13.66
C GLU A 60 -4.27 -1.63 -13.88
N GLU A 61 -3.78 -0.44 -14.19
CA GLU A 61 -2.34 -0.14 -14.09
C GLU A 61 -1.95 -0.09 -12.61
N VAL A 62 -0.80 -0.65 -12.25
CA VAL A 62 -0.31 -0.67 -10.87
C VAL A 62 1.10 -0.12 -10.83
N TYR A 63 1.39 0.80 -9.90
CA TYR A 63 2.77 1.08 -9.57
C TYR A 63 3.09 0.66 -8.13
N TYR A 64 4.31 0.16 -7.95
CA TYR A 64 4.86 -0.21 -6.65
C TYR A 64 6.13 0.60 -6.39
N PHE A 65 6.06 1.51 -5.45
CA PHE A 65 7.18 2.34 -5.03
C PHE A 65 7.84 1.70 -3.81
N SER A 66 9.06 1.18 -3.98
CA SER A 66 9.82 0.56 -2.90
C SER A 66 10.89 1.48 -2.36
N SER A 67 10.89 1.71 -1.05
CA SER A 67 11.89 2.49 -0.34
C SER A 67 12.65 1.74 0.75
N GLU A 68 12.23 0.54 1.11
CA GLU A 68 12.85 -0.26 2.17
C GLU A 68 13.40 -1.61 1.70
N HIS A 69 13.02 -2.06 0.50
CA HIS A 69 13.49 -3.33 -0.09
C HIS A 69 13.92 -3.15 -1.55
N PRO A 70 14.89 -3.94 -2.03
CA PRO A 70 15.20 -3.99 -3.45
C PRO A 70 14.00 -4.52 -4.25
N VAL A 71 13.74 -3.95 -5.42
CA VAL A 71 12.63 -4.38 -6.28
C VAL A 71 12.75 -5.86 -6.69
N GLN A 72 13.96 -6.38 -6.87
CA GLN A 72 14.19 -7.79 -7.20
C GLN A 72 13.68 -8.76 -6.13
N GLU A 73 13.79 -8.38 -4.86
CA GLU A 73 13.25 -9.16 -3.74
C GLU A 73 11.72 -9.22 -3.82
N ILE A 74 11.08 -8.06 -4.03
CA ILE A 74 9.62 -7.96 -4.16
C ILE A 74 9.11 -8.76 -5.36
N ILE A 75 9.80 -8.70 -6.50
CA ILE A 75 9.48 -9.50 -7.70
C ILE A 75 9.57 -11.00 -7.38
N SER A 76 10.63 -11.44 -6.69
CA SER A 76 10.81 -12.85 -6.32
C SER A 76 9.66 -13.34 -5.42
N GLU A 77 9.25 -12.52 -4.45
CA GLU A 77 8.17 -12.84 -3.53
C GLU A 77 6.79 -12.84 -4.22
N MET A 78 6.54 -11.90 -5.15
CA MET A 78 5.31 -11.89 -5.97
C MET A 78 5.23 -13.12 -6.87
N ASN A 79 6.34 -13.55 -7.48
CA ASN A 79 6.42 -14.79 -8.26
C ASN A 79 6.11 -16.02 -7.38
N GLY A 80 6.57 -16.02 -6.12
CA GLY A 80 6.20 -17.04 -5.13
C GLY A 80 4.70 -17.12 -4.85
N MET A 81 3.98 -16.00 -4.96
CA MET A 81 2.52 -15.92 -4.90
C MET A 81 1.82 -16.25 -6.22
N LYS A 82 2.56 -16.68 -7.25
CA LYS A 82 2.06 -16.98 -8.61
C LYS A 82 1.49 -15.75 -9.33
N ILE A 83 1.99 -14.56 -9.05
CA ILE A 83 1.72 -13.37 -9.84
C ILE A 83 2.70 -13.36 -11.00
N ASP A 84 2.20 -13.30 -12.23
CA ASP A 84 3.04 -13.24 -13.44
C ASP A 84 3.61 -11.84 -13.64
N VAL A 85 4.63 -11.51 -12.81
CA VAL A 85 5.21 -10.17 -12.75
C VAL A 85 5.81 -9.75 -14.08
N LEU A 86 6.50 -10.67 -14.78
CA LEU A 86 7.21 -10.35 -16.03
C LEU A 86 6.23 -9.93 -17.14
N THR A 87 5.16 -10.69 -17.36
CA THR A 87 4.13 -10.32 -18.33
C THR A 87 3.50 -8.97 -18.03
N HIS A 88 3.24 -8.68 -16.75
CA HIS A 88 2.67 -7.39 -16.35
C HIS A 88 3.65 -6.22 -16.49
N MET A 89 4.95 -6.44 -16.31
CA MET A 89 5.97 -5.43 -16.60
C MET A 89 6.13 -5.18 -18.09
N ASP A 90 6.13 -6.24 -18.89
CA ASP A 90 6.32 -6.16 -20.37
C ASP A 90 5.16 -5.40 -21.03
N ASN A 91 3.93 -5.58 -20.56
CA ASN A 91 2.74 -4.88 -21.08
C ASN A 91 2.47 -3.54 -20.35
N SER A 92 3.38 -3.11 -19.46
CA SER A 92 3.29 -1.85 -18.68
C SER A 92 2.09 -1.75 -17.76
N SER A 93 1.43 -2.86 -17.39
CA SER A 93 0.38 -2.86 -16.37
C SER A 93 0.93 -2.88 -14.95
N LEU A 94 2.22 -3.19 -14.76
CA LEU A 94 2.92 -3.12 -13.48
C LEU A 94 4.24 -2.37 -13.64
N GLU A 95 4.40 -1.29 -12.89
CA GLU A 95 5.62 -0.48 -12.83
C GLU A 95 6.23 -0.55 -11.43
N PHE A 96 7.52 -0.86 -11.34
CA PHE A 96 8.28 -0.75 -10.10
C PHE A 96 9.14 0.50 -10.10
N ILE A 97 9.14 1.22 -8.98
CA ILE A 97 10.01 2.36 -8.73
C ILE A 97 10.93 2.01 -7.56
N ASP A 98 12.22 1.81 -7.85
CA ASP A 98 13.22 1.48 -6.85
C ASP A 98 13.84 2.76 -6.26
N ALA A 99 13.41 3.13 -5.07
CA ALA A 99 14.01 4.20 -4.27
C ALA A 99 14.95 3.67 -3.17
N TYR A 100 15.12 2.33 -3.07
CA TYR A 100 16.00 1.69 -2.11
C TYR A 100 17.42 1.52 -2.67
N SER A 101 17.56 0.78 -3.78
CA SER A 101 18.87 0.36 -4.31
C SER A 101 19.79 1.52 -4.67
N PRO A 102 19.34 2.64 -5.24
CA PRO A 102 20.20 3.76 -5.58
C PRO A 102 20.95 4.38 -4.40
N ARG A 103 20.39 4.28 -3.19
CA ARG A 103 21.04 4.80 -1.95
C ARG A 103 22.32 4.06 -1.58
N PHE A 104 22.40 2.79 -1.95
CA PHE A 104 23.49 1.89 -1.57
C PHE A 104 24.49 1.61 -2.69
N TYR A 105 24.28 2.18 -3.88
CA TYR A 105 25.09 1.94 -5.06
C TYR A 105 26.61 2.09 -4.82
N ASN A 106 27.01 3.13 -4.12
CA ASN A 106 28.43 3.41 -3.87
C ASN A 106 29.03 2.55 -2.73
N VAL A 107 28.19 1.82 -2.00
CA VAL A 107 28.57 0.98 -0.85
C VAL A 107 28.61 -0.51 -1.23
N LEU A 108 27.84 -0.89 -2.25
CA LEU A 108 27.75 -2.28 -2.71
C LEU A 108 28.99 -2.66 -3.54
N PRO A 109 29.51 -3.90 -3.41
CA PRO A 109 30.51 -4.44 -4.31
C PRO A 109 30.09 -4.36 -5.77
N LYS A 110 31.05 -4.11 -6.68
CA LYS A 110 30.77 -3.92 -8.11
C LYS A 110 30.06 -5.10 -8.76
N GLU A 111 30.27 -6.31 -8.24
CA GLU A 111 29.60 -7.52 -8.69
C GLU A 111 28.08 -7.45 -8.55
N PHE A 112 27.58 -6.77 -7.51
CA PHE A 112 26.14 -6.56 -7.26
C PHE A 112 25.56 -5.39 -8.05
N THR A 113 26.39 -4.40 -8.40
CA THR A 113 25.93 -3.21 -9.14
C THR A 113 25.76 -3.46 -10.64
N ASN A 114 26.38 -4.48 -11.18
CA ASN A 114 26.26 -4.86 -12.60
C ASN A 114 24.90 -5.51 -12.95
N THR A 115 24.17 -5.98 -11.95
CA THR A 115 22.85 -6.60 -12.12
C THR A 115 21.70 -5.59 -12.05
N ILE A 116 21.98 -4.37 -11.58
CA ILE A 116 20.97 -3.33 -11.49
C ILE A 116 20.96 -2.58 -12.82
N SER A 117 19.77 -2.44 -13.44
CA SER A 117 19.65 -1.79 -14.75
C SER A 117 20.29 -0.41 -14.78
N ALA A 118 21.17 -0.18 -15.77
CA ALA A 118 21.84 1.11 -15.94
C ALA A 118 20.87 2.30 -16.07
N LYS A 119 19.59 2.06 -16.46
CA LYS A 119 18.54 3.08 -16.54
C LYS A 119 18.15 3.60 -15.16
N ASP A 120 18.18 2.77 -14.12
CA ASP A 120 17.84 3.16 -12.76
C ASP A 120 18.95 4.02 -12.14
N PHE A 121 20.19 3.89 -12.62
CA PHE A 121 21.34 4.68 -12.19
C PHE A 121 21.52 6.01 -12.90
N LEU A 122 20.96 6.19 -14.08
CA LEU A 122 21.01 7.47 -14.81
C LEU A 122 20.26 8.60 -14.07
N LYS A 123 19.41 8.24 -13.11
CA LYS A 123 18.80 9.17 -12.15
C LYS A 123 19.69 9.45 -10.93
N LYS A 124 21.01 9.34 -11.09
CA LYS A 124 22.02 9.65 -10.07
C LYS A 124 21.79 11.05 -9.51
N GLY A 125 21.46 11.13 -8.20
CA GLY A 125 21.18 12.40 -7.53
C GLY A 125 19.70 12.77 -7.45
N THR A 126 18.77 11.94 -7.94
CA THR A 126 17.35 12.21 -7.70
C THR A 126 17.01 11.86 -6.26
N ASP A 127 16.61 12.86 -5.51
CA ASP A 127 16.12 12.70 -4.15
C ASP A 127 14.88 11.81 -4.11
N SER A 128 14.81 10.88 -3.15
CA SER A 128 13.71 9.90 -3.04
C SER A 128 12.34 10.58 -2.87
N MET A 129 12.28 11.75 -2.22
CA MET A 129 11.04 12.52 -2.08
C MET A 129 10.57 13.06 -3.44
N ASN A 130 11.50 13.56 -4.26
CA ASN A 130 11.17 14.01 -5.61
C ASN A 130 10.77 12.86 -6.53
N MET A 131 11.38 11.66 -6.34
CA MET A 131 10.94 10.44 -7.04
C MET A 131 9.50 10.08 -6.65
N LEU A 132 9.17 10.11 -5.37
CA LEU A 132 7.82 9.81 -4.86
C LEU A 132 6.80 10.80 -5.44
N LYS A 133 7.03 12.10 -5.30
CA LYS A 133 6.14 13.14 -5.84
C LYS A 133 5.99 13.01 -7.36
N GLY A 134 7.09 12.78 -8.09
CA GLY A 134 7.07 12.57 -9.55
C GLY A 134 6.25 11.35 -9.96
N THR A 135 6.38 10.23 -9.25
CA THR A 135 5.60 9.00 -9.51
C THR A 135 4.10 9.23 -9.31
N VAL A 136 3.73 9.91 -8.24
CA VAL A 136 2.33 10.18 -7.90
C VAL A 136 1.63 11.05 -8.95
N VAL A 137 2.32 12.08 -9.46
CA VAL A 137 1.73 13.01 -10.45
C VAL A 137 1.84 12.52 -11.89
N GLN A 138 2.52 11.39 -12.11
CA GLN A 138 2.66 10.81 -13.46
C GLN A 138 1.28 10.48 -14.03
N LYS A 139 1.01 11.00 -15.23
CA LYS A 139 -0.23 10.73 -15.94
C LYS A 139 -0.27 9.27 -16.41
N ARG A 140 -1.34 8.56 -16.04
CA ARG A 140 -1.65 7.20 -16.48
C ARG A 140 -2.89 7.22 -17.37
N THR A 141 -2.99 6.24 -18.22
CA THR A 141 -4.02 6.20 -19.29
C THR A 141 -5.28 5.44 -18.89
N SER A 142 -5.17 4.59 -17.90
CA SER A 142 -6.27 3.76 -17.40
C SER A 142 -6.52 3.99 -15.91
N LYS A 143 -7.49 3.27 -15.35
CA LYS A 143 -7.65 3.18 -13.90
C LYS A 143 -6.40 2.56 -13.30
N TYR A 144 -5.92 3.12 -12.21
CA TYR A 144 -4.70 2.66 -11.60
C TYR A 144 -4.75 2.67 -10.08
N ARG A 145 -3.85 1.92 -9.49
CA ARG A 145 -3.57 1.95 -8.06
C ARG A 145 -2.07 2.05 -7.79
N GLY A 146 -1.74 2.61 -6.64
CA GLY A 146 -0.36 2.74 -6.22
C GLY A 146 -0.11 2.10 -4.87
N VAL A 147 1.10 1.61 -4.68
CA VAL A 147 1.63 1.15 -3.39
C VAL A 147 2.87 1.94 -3.05
N ILE A 148 2.95 2.45 -1.83
CA ILE A 148 4.14 3.08 -1.24
C ILE A 148 4.62 2.19 -0.10
N ASP A 149 5.74 1.53 -0.29
CA ASP A 149 6.38 0.61 0.66
C ASP A 149 7.80 1.10 1.01
N SER A 150 7.96 1.84 2.11
CA SER A 150 6.97 2.37 3.04
C SER A 150 7.18 3.87 3.26
N ILE A 151 6.15 4.52 3.79
CA ILE A 151 6.25 5.93 4.19
C ILE A 151 7.16 6.12 5.42
N SER A 152 7.41 5.05 6.18
CA SER A 152 8.29 5.06 7.35
C SER A 152 9.71 5.49 7.02
N TYR A 153 10.22 5.11 5.84
CA TYR A 153 11.51 5.61 5.36
C TYR A 153 11.51 7.14 5.23
N PHE A 154 10.47 7.70 4.63
CA PHE A 154 10.37 9.14 4.42
C PHE A 154 10.24 9.91 5.72
N LEU A 155 9.48 9.39 6.68
CA LEU A 155 9.33 9.98 8.02
C LEU A 155 10.64 10.00 8.83
N ARG A 156 11.57 9.06 8.56
CA ARG A 156 12.91 9.05 9.17
C ARG A 156 13.90 9.96 8.44
N SER A 157 13.69 10.22 7.17
CA SER A 157 14.69 10.85 6.29
C SER A 157 14.35 12.30 5.92
N TYR A 158 13.10 12.72 6.10
CA TYR A 158 12.60 14.04 5.69
C TYR A 158 11.75 14.70 6.77
N PRO A 159 11.66 16.04 6.79
CA PRO A 159 10.75 16.75 7.67
C PRO A 159 9.30 16.30 7.46
N LEU A 160 8.53 16.19 8.56
CA LEU A 160 7.14 15.73 8.53
C LEU A 160 6.28 16.49 7.51
N ASN A 161 6.44 17.81 7.42
CA ASN A 161 5.66 18.64 6.50
C ASN A 161 5.85 18.23 5.03
N ASN A 162 7.06 17.79 4.63
CA ASN A 162 7.32 17.33 3.27
C ASN A 162 6.62 16.00 2.97
N VAL A 163 6.53 15.14 3.98
CA VAL A 163 5.82 13.85 3.88
C VAL A 163 4.32 14.07 3.83
N VAL A 164 3.80 14.96 4.67
CA VAL A 164 2.38 15.36 4.66
C VAL A 164 1.99 15.91 3.30
N GLU A 165 2.76 16.86 2.77
CA GLU A 165 2.54 17.43 1.43
C GLU A 165 2.50 16.35 0.33
N ALA A 166 3.41 15.37 0.37
CA ALA A 166 3.41 14.27 -0.59
C ALA A 166 2.12 13.43 -0.50
N ILE A 167 1.62 13.15 0.69
CA ILE A 167 0.36 12.42 0.89
C ILE A 167 -0.85 13.25 0.45
N GLU A 168 -0.85 14.56 0.69
CA GLU A 168 -1.90 15.46 0.21
C GLU A 168 -1.95 15.52 -1.32
N ILE A 169 -0.78 15.53 -1.99
CA ILE A 169 -0.68 15.41 -3.45
C ILE A 169 -1.27 14.07 -3.91
N MET A 170 -0.91 12.95 -3.26
CA MET A 170 -1.48 11.63 -3.56
C MET A 170 -3.00 11.63 -3.45
N SER A 171 -3.52 12.18 -2.35
CA SER A 171 -4.97 12.26 -2.10
C SER A 171 -5.67 13.12 -3.16
N SER A 172 -5.07 14.24 -3.54
CA SER A 172 -5.62 15.12 -4.57
C SER A 172 -5.65 14.45 -5.94
N VAL A 173 -4.56 13.79 -6.33
CA VAL A 173 -4.47 13.03 -7.59
C VAL A 173 -5.46 11.86 -7.58
N GLY A 174 -5.53 11.10 -6.47
CA GLY A 174 -6.49 10.02 -6.31
C GLY A 174 -7.93 10.48 -6.52
N LYS A 175 -8.33 11.57 -5.87
CA LYS A 175 -9.68 12.15 -6.01
C LYS A 175 -9.98 12.64 -7.43
N ALA A 176 -8.98 13.19 -8.11
CA ALA A 176 -9.14 13.67 -9.48
C ALA A 176 -9.22 12.55 -10.52
N THR A 177 -8.53 11.43 -10.30
CA THR A 177 -8.39 10.34 -11.27
C THR A 177 -9.21 9.09 -10.93
N GLY A 178 -9.66 8.96 -9.68
CA GLY A 178 -10.27 7.75 -9.15
C GLY A 178 -9.25 6.69 -8.69
N ALA A 179 -7.96 7.00 -8.74
CA ALA A 179 -6.90 6.08 -8.35
C ALA A 179 -6.90 5.79 -6.84
N ILE A 180 -6.59 4.55 -6.48
CA ILE A 180 -6.45 4.14 -5.07
C ILE A 180 -4.98 4.07 -4.71
N GLN A 181 -4.62 4.69 -3.59
CA GLN A 181 -3.26 4.70 -3.07
C GLN A 181 -3.20 3.93 -1.74
N LEU A 182 -2.31 2.96 -1.66
CA LEU A 182 -1.99 2.22 -0.45
C LEU A 182 -0.64 2.68 0.09
N ILE A 183 -0.60 3.11 1.35
CA ILE A 183 0.60 3.59 2.01
C ILE A 183 0.90 2.69 3.19
N LEU A 184 2.03 1.97 3.16
CA LEU A 184 2.47 1.16 4.29
C LEU A 184 3.24 2.01 5.30
N MET A 185 3.00 1.75 6.58
CA MET A 185 3.71 2.38 7.70
C MET A 185 3.88 1.38 8.84
N THR A 186 5.06 1.35 9.43
CA THR A 186 5.32 0.52 10.60
C THR A 186 4.77 1.17 11.87
N SER A 187 3.91 0.46 12.58
CA SER A 187 3.32 0.90 13.84
C SER A 187 4.37 0.98 14.95
N GLY A 188 4.30 2.03 15.78
CA GLY A 188 5.21 2.23 16.90
C GLY A 188 6.63 2.66 16.52
N MET A 189 6.91 2.86 15.23
CA MET A 189 8.23 3.35 14.78
C MET A 189 8.36 4.87 14.91
N HIS A 190 7.24 5.58 14.92
CA HIS A 190 7.17 7.03 14.97
C HIS A 190 6.38 7.48 16.19
N ASP A 191 6.55 8.74 16.58
CA ASP A 191 5.81 9.30 17.71
C ASP A 191 4.31 9.39 17.42
N HIS A 192 3.51 9.46 18.49
CA HIS A 192 2.05 9.48 18.41
C HIS A 192 1.49 10.65 17.59
N ILE A 193 2.17 11.80 17.59
CA ILE A 193 1.72 12.99 16.86
C ILE A 193 1.86 12.72 15.36
N THR A 194 3.01 12.19 14.95
CA THR A 194 3.28 11.81 13.57
C THR A 194 2.30 10.77 13.07
N GLU A 195 2.09 9.67 13.82
CA GLU A 195 1.11 8.64 13.43
C GLU A 195 -0.32 9.22 13.32
N ASN A 196 -0.73 10.04 14.27
CA ASN A 196 -2.07 10.64 14.26
C ASN A 196 -2.26 11.64 13.12
N ASN A 197 -1.23 12.40 12.75
CA ASN A 197 -1.28 13.26 11.57
C ASN A 197 -1.56 12.44 10.31
N LEU A 198 -0.82 11.34 10.09
CA LEU A 198 -1.04 10.49 8.92
C LEU A 198 -2.41 9.82 8.94
N LYS A 199 -2.83 9.30 10.11
CA LYS A 199 -4.19 8.76 10.29
C LYS A 199 -5.27 9.80 9.99
N HIS A 200 -5.02 11.08 10.29
CA HIS A 200 -5.97 12.16 10.04
C HIS A 200 -6.11 12.46 8.54
N ILE A 201 -5.02 12.65 7.83
CA ILE A 201 -5.01 13.09 6.42
C ILE A 201 -5.44 12.00 5.44
N CYS A 202 -5.16 10.72 5.71
CA CYS A 202 -5.58 9.61 4.85
C CYS A 202 -7.10 9.42 4.87
N ASP A 203 -7.69 9.00 3.75
CA ASP A 203 -9.13 8.72 3.64
C ASP A 203 -9.52 7.42 4.33
N GLY A 204 -8.64 6.41 4.30
CA GLY A 204 -8.78 5.14 5.00
C GLY A 204 -7.61 4.87 5.95
N VAL A 205 -7.89 4.15 7.04
CA VAL A 205 -6.87 3.64 7.97
C VAL A 205 -7.20 2.20 8.33
N ILE A 206 -6.28 1.31 8.02
CA ILE A 206 -6.33 -0.11 8.34
C ILE A 206 -5.13 -0.42 9.25
N GLU A 207 -5.37 -1.06 10.37
CA GLU A 207 -4.31 -1.47 11.30
C GLU A 207 -4.18 -3.00 11.28
N LEU A 208 -2.96 -3.48 11.05
CA LEU A 208 -2.58 -4.87 11.17
C LEU A 208 -1.86 -5.06 12.50
N ARG A 209 -2.38 -5.91 13.36
CA ARG A 209 -1.92 -6.07 14.73
C ARG A 209 -1.62 -7.51 15.06
N LEU A 210 -0.72 -7.68 16.01
CA LEU A 210 -0.39 -8.95 16.61
C LEU A 210 -0.87 -8.96 18.08
N LYS A 211 -1.39 -10.08 18.53
CA LYS A 211 -1.67 -10.36 19.94
C LYS A 211 -1.06 -11.68 20.32
N GLU A 212 -0.32 -11.67 21.40
CA GLU A 212 0.25 -12.90 21.97
C GLU A 212 -0.72 -13.48 23.01
N HIS A 213 -1.08 -14.73 22.82
CA HIS A 213 -1.89 -15.53 23.75
C HIS A 213 -1.10 -16.77 24.13
N GLY A 214 -0.30 -16.67 25.20
CA GLY A 214 0.61 -17.75 25.62
C GLY A 214 1.66 -18.05 24.54
N SER A 215 1.56 -19.21 23.89
CA SER A 215 2.45 -19.61 22.78
C SER A 215 1.90 -19.31 21.38
N GLU A 216 0.70 -18.77 21.29
CA GLU A 216 0.03 -18.49 20.01
C GLU A 216 0.07 -16.99 19.69
N ILE A 217 0.23 -16.68 18.40
CA ILE A 217 0.17 -15.31 17.88
C ILE A 217 -1.10 -15.19 17.03
N GLU A 218 -2.05 -14.39 17.52
CA GLU A 218 -3.24 -14.01 16.79
C GLU A 218 -2.95 -12.76 15.94
N ARG A 219 -3.28 -12.81 14.65
CA ARG A 219 -3.20 -11.68 13.74
C ARG A 219 -4.58 -11.09 13.53
N THR A 220 -4.70 -9.77 13.65
CA THR A 220 -6.00 -9.09 13.49
C THR A 220 -5.90 -7.86 12.60
N ILE A 221 -6.97 -7.61 11.84
CA ILE A 221 -7.19 -6.38 11.07
C ILE A 221 -8.23 -5.54 11.81
N LEU A 222 -7.95 -4.25 11.96
CA LEU A 222 -8.89 -3.25 12.44
C LEU A 222 -9.03 -2.14 11.41
N ILE A 223 -10.23 -1.94 10.88
CA ILE A 223 -10.53 -0.81 10.01
C ILE A 223 -10.91 0.38 10.90
N ARG A 224 -10.00 1.33 11.11
CA ARG A 224 -10.22 2.50 11.97
C ARG A 224 -11.18 3.50 11.37
N LYS A 225 -11.03 3.76 10.10
CA LYS A 225 -11.90 4.62 9.33
C LYS A 225 -11.84 4.28 7.83
N MET A 226 -12.90 4.63 7.14
CA MET A 226 -12.93 4.69 5.69
C MET A 226 -13.91 5.81 5.32
N ARG A 227 -13.44 6.87 4.68
CA ARG A 227 -14.26 8.04 4.37
C ARG A 227 -15.48 7.65 3.54
N GLY A 228 -16.65 8.13 3.94
CA GLY A 228 -17.90 7.86 3.23
C GLY A 228 -18.46 6.44 3.42
N MET A 229 -17.93 5.68 4.38
CA MET A 229 -18.38 4.31 4.65
C MET A 229 -18.58 4.07 6.15
N LEU A 230 -19.53 3.20 6.48
CA LEU A 230 -19.58 2.55 7.77
C LEU A 230 -18.57 1.42 7.78
N VAL A 231 -17.74 1.39 8.81
CA VAL A 231 -16.71 0.36 8.99
C VAL A 231 -17.11 -0.58 10.14
N PRO A 232 -16.68 -1.86 10.11
CA PRO A 232 -16.86 -2.76 11.24
C PRO A 232 -16.24 -2.18 12.52
N ASN A 233 -16.97 -2.21 13.62
CA ASN A 233 -16.50 -1.73 14.93
C ASN A 233 -15.77 -2.82 15.75
N ARG A 234 -15.23 -3.83 15.07
CA ARG A 234 -14.53 -4.98 15.66
C ARG A 234 -13.23 -5.27 14.95
N THR A 235 -12.31 -5.93 15.66
CA THR A 235 -11.13 -6.56 15.05
C THR A 235 -11.56 -7.84 14.31
N ILE A 236 -10.90 -8.12 13.19
CA ILE A 236 -11.16 -9.28 12.34
C ILE A 236 -9.90 -10.14 12.32
N PRO A 237 -9.95 -11.38 12.83
CA PRO A 237 -8.81 -12.29 12.75
C PRO A 237 -8.46 -12.62 11.30
N TYR A 238 -7.17 -12.82 11.03
CA TYR A 238 -6.70 -13.31 9.74
C TYR A 238 -5.56 -14.29 9.89
N VAL A 239 -5.42 -15.16 8.91
CA VAL A 239 -4.32 -16.10 8.77
C VAL A 239 -3.50 -15.77 7.54
N VAL A 240 -2.23 -16.16 7.58
CA VAL A 240 -1.31 -16.07 6.44
C VAL A 240 -1.20 -17.45 5.82
N THR A 241 -1.51 -17.54 4.53
CA THR A 241 -1.46 -18.77 3.75
C THR A 241 -0.52 -18.59 2.54
N ALA A 242 -0.30 -19.66 1.80
CA ALA A 242 0.43 -19.58 0.51
C ALA A 242 -0.28 -18.69 -0.54
N LYS A 243 -1.55 -18.36 -0.32
CA LYS A 243 -2.33 -17.48 -1.22
C LYS A 243 -2.34 -16.03 -0.75
N GLY A 244 -1.82 -15.77 0.44
CA GLY A 244 -1.80 -14.44 1.04
C GLY A 244 -2.55 -14.37 2.37
N ILE A 245 -3.08 -13.20 2.68
CA ILE A 245 -3.90 -12.93 3.87
C ILE A 245 -5.33 -13.41 3.60
N GLU A 246 -5.84 -14.24 4.48
CA GLU A 246 -7.23 -14.71 4.46
C GLU A 246 -7.92 -14.34 5.77
N LEU A 247 -9.02 -13.59 5.72
CA LEU A 247 -9.78 -13.23 6.90
C LEU A 247 -10.62 -14.42 7.38
N GLU A 248 -10.62 -14.67 8.68
CA GLU A 248 -11.50 -15.66 9.27
C GLU A 248 -12.95 -15.15 9.22
N THR A 249 -13.78 -15.85 8.47
CA THR A 249 -15.21 -15.52 8.31
C THR A 249 -16.09 -16.06 9.42
N THR A 250 -15.56 -16.98 10.23
CA THR A 250 -16.31 -17.66 11.28
C THR A 250 -16.28 -16.86 12.57
N THR A 251 -17.41 -16.37 13.02
CA THR A 251 -17.58 -15.90 14.40
C THR A 251 -17.38 -17.11 15.31
N ARG A 252 -16.25 -17.18 16.05
CA ARG A 252 -16.15 -18.14 17.16
C ARG A 252 -17.30 -17.82 18.11
N VAL A 253 -18.31 -18.70 18.17
CA VAL A 253 -19.31 -18.69 19.23
C VAL A 253 -18.56 -19.15 20.49
N LEU A 254 -18.35 -18.22 21.42
CA LEU A 254 -17.87 -18.52 22.77
C LEU A 254 -18.95 -19.21 23.58
#